data_439404fd9373e1a7f1e1cd6b5a442d36
#
_entry.id   439404fd9373e1a7f1e1cd6b5a442d36
#
_cell.length_a   1.000
_cell.length_b   1.000
_cell.length_c   1.000
_cell.angle_alpha   90.00
_cell.angle_beta   90.00
_cell.angle_gamma   90.00
#
_symmetry.space_group_name_H-M   'P 1'
#
loop_
_entity.id
_entity.type
_entity.pdbx_description
1 polymer ?
#
loop_
_entity_poly.entity_id
_entity_poly.type
_entity_poly.pdbx_seq_one_letter_code
_entity_poly.pdbx_strand_id
1 'polypeptide(L)'
;YKRQVYIILLAASIIWGVYESYTEKSRKRMNISFMVTIAMLGIPFYGYGWSSALIGIIILGILGVYLFADLNKKYQISARTLNTSLLCIMMIMVGYSSYALIVIRSTANTPMDQNSPEDIFTLGEYLGREQYGTRPLFYGQTYASKPALKEVDGGCVYDVTEGAPVYQRKEKATPDEKDSYEVVRHKTDYKYAQNMLFPRMYSDAHAQAYEDWLGGIKGVQVPYDQCGQMVMVKVPTQWDNIKFFFIYQLNYMYWRYFMWNFAGRQNDIQGQGE
;
A
#
# COMPACT_ATOMS: atom_id res chain seq x y z
N TYR A 1 -22.95 16.16 7.03
CA TYR A 1 -22.68 17.11 8.13
C TYR A 1 -21.61 16.61 9.11
N LYS A 2 -21.69 15.39 9.70
CA LYS A 2 -20.73 14.92 10.71
C LYS A 2 -19.26 14.87 10.20
N ARG A 3 -19.04 14.40 8.98
CA ARG A 3 -17.69 14.35 8.37
C ARG A 3 -17.11 15.73 8.09
N GLN A 4 -17.94 16.67 7.61
CA GLN A 4 -17.52 18.04 7.33
C GLN A 4 -17.13 18.78 8.62
N VAL A 5 -17.93 18.63 9.68
CA VAL A 5 -17.61 19.19 11.01
C VAL A 5 -16.30 18.65 11.54
N TYR A 6 -16.04 17.34 11.40
CA TYR A 6 -14.79 16.74 11.81
C TYR A 6 -13.58 17.35 11.09
N ILE A 7 -13.65 17.51 9.74
CA ILE A 7 -12.57 18.08 8.94
C ILE A 7 -12.29 19.54 9.37
N ILE A 8 -13.33 20.33 9.59
CA ILE A 8 -13.19 21.72 10.05
C ILE A 8 -12.54 21.77 11.44
N LEU A 9 -12.96 20.92 12.38
CA LEU A 9 -12.39 20.87 13.72
C LEU A 9 -10.93 20.38 13.69
N LEU A 10 -10.60 19.41 12.86
CA LEU A 10 -9.23 18.94 12.68
C LEU A 10 -8.34 20.05 12.12
N ALA A 11 -8.77 20.73 11.06
CA ALA A 11 -8.03 21.86 10.49
C ALA A 11 -7.84 22.99 11.53
N ALA A 12 -8.89 23.35 12.27
CA ALA A 12 -8.81 24.34 13.33
C ALA A 12 -7.82 23.92 14.44
N SER A 13 -7.81 22.64 14.83
CA SER A 13 -6.88 22.13 15.84
C SER A 13 -5.42 22.18 15.38
N ILE A 14 -5.15 21.86 14.09
CA ILE A 14 -3.81 21.96 13.50
C ILE A 14 -3.35 23.42 13.47
N ILE A 15 -4.18 24.33 12.98
CA ILE A 15 -3.88 25.77 12.93
C ILE A 15 -3.58 26.31 14.33
N TRP A 16 -4.42 25.96 15.31
CA TRP A 16 -4.20 26.35 16.71
C TRP A 16 -2.89 25.78 17.26
N GLY A 17 -2.59 24.51 16.99
CA GLY A 17 -1.34 23.87 17.42
C GLY A 17 -0.10 24.53 16.82
N VAL A 18 -0.13 24.84 15.53
CA VAL A 18 0.96 25.55 14.83
C VAL A 18 1.13 26.95 15.41
N TYR A 19 0.04 27.69 15.64
CA TYR A 19 0.09 29.02 16.22
C TYR A 19 0.69 29.04 17.64
N GLU A 20 0.23 28.14 18.53
CA GLU A 20 0.73 28.07 19.91
C GLU A 20 2.20 27.61 19.98
N SER A 21 2.60 26.67 19.11
CA SER A 21 3.99 26.19 19.05
C SER A 21 4.95 27.21 18.42
N TYR A 22 4.45 28.07 17.53
CA TYR A 22 5.25 29.15 16.92
C TYR A 22 5.41 30.34 17.90
N THR A 23 4.33 30.72 18.60
CA THR A 23 4.36 31.90 19.49
C THR A 23 4.99 31.64 20.85
N GLU A 24 5.10 30.38 21.27
CA GLU A 24 5.71 29.93 22.53
C GLU A 24 5.25 30.67 23.80
N LYS A 25 4.05 31.30 23.79
CA LYS A 25 3.56 32.11 24.92
C LYS A 25 3.32 31.30 26.18
N SER A 26 2.88 30.05 26.05
CA SER A 26 2.58 29.18 27.18
C SER A 26 2.82 27.70 26.84
N ARG A 27 3.73 27.09 27.59
CA ARG A 27 4.05 25.67 27.44
C ARG A 27 2.82 24.76 27.62
N LYS A 28 1.97 25.08 28.57
CA LYS A 28 0.74 24.30 28.83
C LYS A 28 -0.21 24.36 27.62
N ARG A 29 -0.44 25.53 27.05
CA ARG A 29 -1.33 25.70 25.88
C ARG A 29 -0.79 24.98 24.66
N MET A 30 0.51 25.08 24.42
CA MET A 30 1.19 24.38 23.34
C MET A 30 1.03 22.86 23.46
N ASN A 31 1.28 22.30 24.65
CA ASN A 31 1.11 20.87 24.88
C ASN A 31 -0.34 20.42 24.72
N ILE A 32 -1.31 21.21 25.22
CA ILE A 32 -2.74 20.93 25.06
C ILE A 32 -3.14 20.96 23.58
N SER A 33 -2.77 21.98 22.84
CA SER A 33 -3.11 22.09 21.42
C SER A 33 -2.53 20.93 20.60
N PHE A 34 -1.31 20.51 20.90
CA PHE A 34 -0.68 19.34 20.29
C PHE A 34 -1.44 18.06 20.61
N MET A 35 -1.77 17.83 21.89
CA MET A 35 -2.55 16.66 22.32
C MET A 35 -3.93 16.61 21.66
N VAL A 36 -4.63 17.75 21.58
CA VAL A 36 -5.93 17.85 20.90
C VAL A 36 -5.80 17.48 19.43
N THR A 37 -4.78 17.98 18.74
CA THR A 37 -4.54 17.64 17.33
C THR A 37 -4.28 16.15 17.13
N ILE A 38 -3.44 15.54 17.97
CA ILE A 38 -3.17 14.08 17.88
C ILE A 38 -4.43 13.26 18.21
N ALA A 39 -5.20 13.68 19.22
CA ALA A 39 -6.47 13.03 19.55
C ALA A 39 -7.48 13.11 18.39
N MET A 40 -7.59 14.28 17.76
CA MET A 40 -8.46 14.47 16.58
C MET A 40 -8.02 13.62 15.38
N LEU A 41 -6.72 13.49 15.12
CA LEU A 41 -6.20 12.61 14.08
C LEU A 41 -6.51 11.13 14.34
N GLY A 42 -6.59 10.73 15.60
CA GLY A 42 -6.93 9.36 16.01
C GLY A 42 -8.41 8.97 15.86
N ILE A 43 -9.32 9.94 15.78
CA ILE A 43 -10.78 9.67 15.76
C ILE A 43 -11.20 8.63 14.70
N PRO A 44 -10.73 8.65 13.46
CA PRO A 44 -11.12 7.65 12.46
C PRO A 44 -10.75 6.21 12.86
N PHE A 45 -9.69 6.03 13.64
CA PHE A 45 -9.19 4.71 14.05
C PHE A 45 -9.91 4.16 15.28
N TYR A 46 -10.50 4.98 16.09
CA TYR A 46 -11.22 4.56 17.31
C TYR A 46 -12.52 3.80 17.01
N GLY A 47 -13.06 3.94 15.81
CA GLY A 47 -14.28 3.27 15.37
C GLY A 47 -14.12 1.80 14.95
N TYR A 48 -12.89 1.31 14.84
CA TYR A 48 -12.62 -0.08 14.37
C TYR A 48 -12.90 -1.17 15.42
N GLY A 49 -13.09 -0.82 16.68
CA GLY A 49 -13.40 -1.75 17.76
C GLY A 49 -12.78 -1.36 19.10
N TRP A 50 -13.15 -2.07 20.16
CA TRP A 50 -12.68 -1.79 21.52
C TRP A 50 -11.17 -1.87 21.68
N SER A 51 -10.51 -2.80 20.98
CA SER A 51 -9.04 -2.93 20.99
C SER A 51 -8.34 -1.71 20.41
N SER A 52 -8.83 -1.18 19.29
CA SER A 52 -8.28 0.04 18.66
C SER A 52 -8.49 1.28 19.53
N ALA A 53 -9.64 1.39 20.16
CA ALA A 53 -9.94 2.48 21.10
C ALA A 53 -9.02 2.42 22.34
N LEU A 54 -8.80 1.25 22.92
CA LEU A 54 -7.90 1.07 24.06
C LEU A 54 -6.44 1.41 23.70
N ILE A 55 -5.95 0.95 22.55
CA ILE A 55 -4.60 1.27 22.07
C ILE A 55 -4.47 2.79 21.89
N GLY A 56 -5.46 3.45 21.29
CA GLY A 56 -5.46 4.90 21.11
C GLY A 56 -5.41 5.66 22.44
N ILE A 57 -6.21 5.24 23.44
CA ILE A 57 -6.21 5.84 24.78
C ILE A 57 -4.85 5.64 25.47
N ILE A 58 -4.24 4.45 25.34
CA ILE A 58 -2.91 4.17 25.91
C ILE A 58 -1.85 5.07 25.28
N ILE A 59 -1.85 5.21 23.95
CA ILE A 59 -0.90 6.08 23.23
C ILE A 59 -1.06 7.53 23.66
N LEU A 60 -2.30 8.04 23.74
CA LEU A 60 -2.60 9.40 24.21
C LEU A 60 -2.21 9.57 25.68
N GLY A 61 -2.43 8.56 26.51
CA GLY A 61 -2.00 8.57 27.92
C GLY A 61 -0.48 8.67 28.07
N ILE A 62 0.27 7.84 27.36
CA ILE A 62 1.74 7.88 27.36
C ILE A 62 2.23 9.24 26.86
N LEU A 63 1.68 9.75 25.77
CA LEU A 63 2.03 11.05 25.22
C LEU A 63 1.67 12.18 26.20
N GLY A 64 0.53 12.09 26.86
CA GLY A 64 0.10 13.04 27.90
C GLY A 64 1.05 13.06 29.09
N VAL A 65 1.41 11.89 29.62
CA VAL A 65 2.40 11.79 30.70
C VAL A 65 3.74 12.42 30.25
N TYR A 66 4.21 12.11 29.04
CA TYR A 66 5.45 12.62 28.51
C TYR A 66 5.46 14.16 28.31
N LEU A 67 4.33 14.74 27.90
CA LEU A 67 4.20 16.18 27.66
C LEU A 67 3.94 17.00 28.93
N PHE A 68 3.23 16.43 29.93
CA PHE A 68 2.77 17.16 31.11
C PHE A 68 3.46 16.78 32.41
N ALA A 69 4.08 15.57 32.51
CA ALA A 69 4.89 15.25 33.67
C ALA A 69 6.15 16.10 33.68
N ASP A 70 6.46 16.66 34.84
CA ASP A 70 7.73 17.40 35.05
C ASP A 70 8.95 16.45 35.11
N LEU A 71 8.98 15.51 34.21
CA LEU A 71 10.11 14.61 33.99
C LEU A 71 11.27 15.44 33.45
N ASN A 72 12.31 15.56 34.22
CA ASN A 72 13.60 16.17 33.99
C ASN A 72 13.67 17.10 32.78
N LYS A 73 13.90 18.40 32.98
CA LYS A 73 13.98 19.45 31.93
C LYS A 73 14.82 19.06 30.71
N LYS A 74 15.75 18.10 30.88
CA LYS A 74 16.62 17.58 29.82
C LYS A 74 15.87 16.79 28.72
N TYR A 75 14.73 16.20 29.03
CA TYR A 75 13.95 15.36 28.10
C TYR A 75 12.67 16.02 27.59
N GLN A 76 12.48 17.30 27.85
CA GLN A 76 11.31 18.01 27.33
C GLN A 76 11.41 18.22 25.82
N ILE A 77 10.35 17.89 25.09
CA ILE A 77 10.27 18.17 23.66
C ILE A 77 10.33 19.67 23.42
N SER A 78 11.19 20.12 22.53
CA SER A 78 11.29 21.54 22.20
C SER A 78 10.04 22.03 21.46
N ALA A 79 9.70 23.32 21.62
CA ALA A 79 8.61 23.94 20.85
C ALA A 79 8.85 23.82 19.34
N ARG A 80 10.10 23.95 18.91
CA ARG A 80 10.48 23.76 17.50
C ARG A 80 10.13 22.36 16.99
N THR A 81 10.41 21.31 17.77
CA THR A 81 10.08 19.92 17.38
C THR A 81 8.55 19.73 17.25
N LEU A 82 7.77 20.25 18.21
CA LEU A 82 6.30 20.19 18.14
C LEU A 82 5.76 20.96 16.93
N ASN A 83 6.29 22.15 16.66
CA ASN A 83 5.89 22.94 15.50
C ASN A 83 6.22 22.22 14.19
N THR A 84 7.46 21.71 14.04
CA THR A 84 7.86 20.95 12.86
C THR A 84 6.99 19.72 12.65
N SER A 85 6.66 18.97 13.71
CA SER A 85 5.77 17.80 13.63
C SER A 85 4.38 18.19 13.13
N LEU A 86 3.79 19.27 13.64
CA LEU A 86 2.48 19.76 13.20
C LEU A 86 2.51 20.26 11.75
N LEU A 87 3.57 20.95 11.35
CA LEU A 87 3.75 21.37 9.95
C LEU A 87 3.89 20.16 9.02
N CYS A 88 4.65 19.13 9.41
CA CYS A 88 4.74 17.88 8.64
C CYS A 88 3.37 17.20 8.50
N ILE A 89 2.60 17.10 9.59
CA ILE A 89 1.25 16.55 9.56
C ILE A 89 0.36 17.37 8.61
N MET A 90 0.39 18.68 8.72
CA MET A 90 -0.37 19.58 7.84
C MET A 90 0.00 19.37 6.37
N MET A 91 1.27 19.29 6.03
CA MET A 91 1.72 19.06 4.66
C MET A 91 1.31 17.68 4.13
N ILE A 92 1.36 16.64 4.97
CA ILE A 92 0.86 15.32 4.62
C ILE A 92 -0.65 15.38 4.35
N MET A 93 -1.43 16.04 5.21
CA MET A 93 -2.88 16.18 5.01
C MET A 93 -3.22 16.94 3.72
N VAL A 94 -2.48 18.00 3.40
CA VAL A 94 -2.62 18.73 2.11
C VAL A 94 -2.30 17.80 0.94
N GLY A 95 -1.21 17.03 1.02
CA GLY A 95 -0.86 16.04 -0.01
C GLY A 95 -1.97 15.00 -0.22
N TYR A 96 -2.49 14.42 0.87
CA TYR A 96 -3.59 13.46 0.78
C TYR A 96 -4.91 14.06 0.29
N SER A 97 -5.13 15.36 0.48
CA SER A 97 -6.34 16.02 -0.04
C SER A 97 -6.44 15.97 -1.58
N SER A 98 -5.31 15.77 -2.28
CA SER A 98 -5.29 15.58 -3.73
C SER A 98 -6.07 14.34 -4.19
N TYR A 99 -6.15 13.29 -3.36
CA TYR A 99 -6.96 12.11 -3.67
C TYR A 99 -8.47 12.42 -3.70
N ALA A 100 -8.92 13.36 -2.86
CA ALA A 100 -10.30 13.83 -2.92
C ALA A 100 -10.62 14.51 -4.27
N LEU A 101 -9.65 15.20 -4.87
CA LEU A 101 -9.80 15.81 -6.20
C LEU A 101 -9.97 14.76 -7.30
N ILE A 102 -9.33 13.58 -7.17
CA ILE A 102 -9.50 12.48 -8.12
C ILE A 102 -10.96 12.01 -8.10
N VAL A 103 -11.51 11.75 -6.92
CA VAL A 103 -12.91 11.31 -6.77
C VAL A 103 -13.88 12.37 -7.29
N ILE A 104 -13.70 13.64 -6.91
CA ILE A 104 -14.56 14.75 -7.37
C ILE A 104 -14.52 14.88 -8.89
N ARG A 105 -13.34 14.71 -9.50
CA ARG A 105 -13.19 14.80 -10.94
C ARG A 105 -13.81 13.60 -11.67
N SER A 106 -13.67 12.41 -11.11
CA SER A 106 -14.29 11.19 -11.66
C SER A 106 -15.81 11.29 -11.64
N THR A 107 -16.42 11.73 -10.54
CA THR A 107 -17.88 11.93 -10.47
C THR A 107 -18.43 12.94 -11.49
N ALA A 108 -17.58 13.77 -12.10
CA ALA A 108 -17.96 14.67 -13.19
C ALA A 108 -17.95 14.01 -14.58
N ASN A 109 -17.72 12.69 -14.67
CA ASN A 109 -17.73 11.89 -15.91
C ASN A 109 -16.89 12.52 -17.04
N THR A 110 -15.61 12.76 -16.76
CA THR A 110 -14.68 13.34 -17.75
C THR A 110 -14.38 12.33 -18.87
N PRO A 111 -14.04 12.78 -20.11
CA PRO A 111 -13.84 11.88 -21.26
C PRO A 111 -12.76 10.80 -21.07
N MET A 112 -11.80 11.00 -20.17
CA MET A 112 -10.73 10.05 -19.84
C MET A 112 -10.76 9.70 -18.37
N ASP A 113 -11.84 9.07 -17.93
CA ASP A 113 -12.02 8.61 -16.56
C ASP A 113 -11.58 7.15 -16.42
N GLN A 114 -10.27 6.93 -16.28
CA GLN A 114 -9.71 5.59 -16.19
C GLN A 114 -10.10 4.94 -14.86
N ASN A 115 -10.77 3.77 -14.93
CA ASN A 115 -11.27 2.98 -13.81
C ASN A 115 -12.36 3.67 -12.96
N SER A 116 -12.89 4.81 -13.39
CA SER A 116 -13.97 5.56 -12.72
C SER A 116 -13.87 5.55 -11.19
N PRO A 117 -12.83 6.16 -10.59
CA PRO A 117 -12.62 6.16 -9.14
C PRO A 117 -13.60 7.11 -8.43
N GLU A 118 -14.91 6.84 -8.55
CA GLU A 118 -15.99 7.68 -8.02
C GLU A 118 -16.20 7.52 -6.51
N ASP A 119 -15.77 6.41 -5.95
CA ASP A 119 -15.92 6.10 -4.55
C ASP A 119 -14.61 5.62 -3.90
N ILE A 120 -14.67 5.34 -2.59
CA ILE A 120 -13.47 4.98 -1.82
C ILE A 120 -12.91 3.60 -2.19
N PHE A 121 -13.76 2.68 -2.68
CA PHE A 121 -13.34 1.33 -3.06
C PHE A 121 -12.70 1.34 -4.44
N THR A 122 -13.36 1.96 -5.42
CA THR A 122 -12.82 2.15 -6.77
C THR A 122 -11.57 3.03 -6.78
N LEU A 123 -11.49 4.04 -5.89
CA LEU A 123 -10.25 4.79 -5.65
C LEU A 123 -9.15 3.89 -5.09
N GLY A 124 -9.47 2.98 -4.17
CA GLY A 124 -8.53 2.01 -3.63
C GLY A 124 -7.97 1.09 -4.71
N GLU A 125 -8.81 0.55 -5.57
CA GLU A 125 -8.43 -0.28 -6.73
C GLU A 125 -7.57 0.50 -7.73
N TYR A 126 -7.93 1.75 -8.02
CA TYR A 126 -7.16 2.65 -8.88
C TYR A 126 -5.76 2.92 -8.32
N LEU A 127 -5.65 3.27 -7.04
CA LEU A 127 -4.37 3.54 -6.38
C LEU A 127 -3.54 2.26 -6.20
N GLY A 128 -4.19 1.14 -5.90
CA GLY A 128 -3.58 -0.18 -5.82
C GLY A 128 -3.12 -0.73 -7.17
N ARG A 129 -3.50 -0.08 -8.28
CA ARG A 129 -3.21 -0.55 -9.65
C ARG A 129 -3.64 -1.99 -9.89
N GLU A 130 -4.77 -2.40 -9.33
CA GLU A 130 -5.25 -3.78 -9.37
C GLU A 130 -5.48 -4.31 -10.79
N GLN A 131 -5.78 -3.43 -11.74
CA GLN A 131 -5.90 -3.74 -13.17
C GLN A 131 -4.63 -4.35 -13.78
N TYR A 132 -3.47 -4.11 -13.19
CA TYR A 132 -2.19 -4.65 -13.68
C TYR A 132 -1.79 -5.95 -13.00
N GLY A 133 -2.66 -6.50 -12.15
CA GLY A 133 -2.41 -7.71 -11.37
C GLY A 133 -1.50 -7.48 -10.15
N THR A 134 -1.41 -8.50 -9.34
CA THR A 134 -0.57 -8.50 -8.13
C THR A 134 0.81 -9.08 -8.43
N ARG A 135 1.84 -8.50 -7.82
CA ARG A 135 3.22 -8.96 -7.92
C ARG A 135 3.76 -9.27 -6.53
N PRO A 136 4.33 -10.46 -6.33
CA PRO A 136 4.93 -10.77 -5.04
C PRO A 136 6.18 -9.90 -4.83
N LEU A 137 6.21 -9.14 -3.71
CA LEU A 137 7.32 -8.24 -3.39
C LEU A 137 8.40 -8.93 -2.55
N PHE A 138 8.00 -9.53 -1.43
CA PHE A 138 8.93 -10.09 -0.46
C PHE A 138 8.96 -11.62 -0.47
N TYR A 139 7.82 -12.24 -0.67
CA TYR A 139 7.70 -13.69 -0.68
C TYR A 139 6.59 -14.10 -1.65
N GLY A 140 6.83 -15.08 -2.50
CA GLY A 140 5.83 -15.57 -3.45
C GLY A 140 6.41 -16.44 -4.55
N GLN A 141 5.56 -16.70 -5.53
CA GLN A 141 5.87 -17.61 -6.64
C GLN A 141 6.98 -17.09 -7.56
N THR A 142 7.60 -18.05 -8.23
CA THR A 142 8.49 -17.83 -9.38
C THR A 142 7.75 -18.13 -10.68
N TYR A 143 8.35 -17.81 -11.83
CA TYR A 143 7.78 -18.14 -13.14
C TYR A 143 7.54 -19.64 -13.35
N ALA A 144 8.31 -20.50 -12.67
CA ALA A 144 8.19 -21.95 -12.76
C ALA A 144 7.30 -22.57 -11.68
N SER A 145 6.82 -21.78 -10.74
CA SER A 145 5.98 -22.27 -9.63
C SER A 145 4.64 -22.76 -10.13
N LYS A 146 4.20 -23.90 -9.63
CA LYS A 146 2.88 -24.47 -9.94
C LYS A 146 1.90 -24.20 -8.81
N PRO A 147 0.61 -23.93 -9.11
CA PRO A 147 -0.42 -23.84 -8.08
C PRO A 147 -0.47 -25.12 -7.26
N ALA A 148 -0.55 -25.00 -5.95
CA ALA A 148 -0.71 -26.15 -5.08
C ALA A 148 -2.07 -26.83 -5.33
N LEU A 149 -2.07 -28.15 -5.33
CA LEU A 149 -3.25 -28.96 -5.52
C LEU A 149 -3.61 -29.66 -4.20
N LYS A 150 -4.88 -29.90 -3.97
CA LYS A 150 -5.38 -30.71 -2.88
C LYS A 150 -6.43 -31.69 -3.41
N GLU A 151 -6.46 -32.87 -2.81
CA GLU A 151 -7.47 -33.87 -3.08
C GLU A 151 -8.72 -33.58 -2.26
N VAL A 152 -9.85 -33.48 -2.93
CA VAL A 152 -11.18 -33.28 -2.32
C VAL A 152 -12.14 -34.24 -3.02
N ASP A 153 -12.79 -35.11 -2.25
CA ASP A 153 -13.77 -36.08 -2.72
C ASP A 153 -13.29 -36.95 -3.90
N GLY A 154 -12.01 -37.34 -3.91
CA GLY A 154 -11.41 -38.15 -4.98
C GLY A 154 -11.10 -37.35 -6.27
N GLY A 155 -11.30 -36.05 -6.28
CA GLY A 155 -10.93 -35.12 -7.34
C GLY A 155 -9.76 -34.21 -6.95
N CYS A 156 -9.04 -33.74 -7.95
CA CYS A 156 -7.90 -32.83 -7.76
C CYS A 156 -8.35 -31.40 -8.02
N VAL A 157 -8.26 -30.55 -7.01
CA VAL A 157 -8.63 -29.13 -7.09
C VAL A 157 -7.47 -28.24 -6.67
N TYR A 158 -7.45 -27.01 -7.15
CA TYR A 158 -6.46 -26.01 -6.73
C TYR A 158 -6.66 -25.66 -5.25
N ASP A 159 -5.56 -25.58 -4.51
CA ASP A 159 -5.60 -25.06 -3.14
C ASP A 159 -5.66 -23.53 -3.21
N VAL A 160 -6.85 -23.01 -2.94
CA VAL A 160 -7.14 -21.57 -2.98
C VAL A 160 -7.54 -21.08 -1.60
N THR A 161 -7.25 -19.82 -1.34
CA THR A 161 -7.73 -19.08 -0.17
C THR A 161 -8.61 -17.94 -0.62
N GLU A 162 -9.59 -17.62 0.20
CA GLU A 162 -10.38 -16.42 0.00
C GLU A 162 -9.52 -15.19 0.26
N GLY A 163 -9.36 -14.36 -0.76
CA GLY A 163 -8.65 -13.09 -0.69
C GLY A 163 -9.56 -11.93 -0.29
N ALA A 164 -9.17 -10.71 -0.63
CA ALA A 164 -9.91 -9.50 -0.30
C ALA A 164 -11.33 -9.51 -0.88
N PRO A 165 -12.34 -9.00 -0.13
CA PRO A 165 -13.69 -8.87 -0.62
C PRO A 165 -13.78 -7.83 -1.75
N VAL A 166 -14.56 -8.12 -2.77
CA VAL A 166 -14.90 -7.20 -3.86
C VAL A 166 -16.25 -6.56 -3.54
N TYR A 167 -16.24 -5.25 -3.37
CA TYR A 167 -17.42 -4.48 -3.05
C TYR A 167 -18.09 -3.94 -4.32
N GLN A 168 -19.39 -4.00 -4.36
CA GLN A 168 -20.21 -3.34 -5.38
C GLN A 168 -21.20 -2.40 -4.71
N ARG A 169 -21.43 -1.25 -5.34
CA ARG A 169 -22.45 -0.31 -4.88
C ARG A 169 -23.83 -0.91 -5.13
N LYS A 170 -24.63 -0.94 -4.07
CA LYS A 170 -26.01 -1.41 -4.14
C LYS A 170 -26.87 -0.38 -4.87
N GLU A 171 -27.75 -0.85 -5.78
CA GLU A 171 -28.72 0.02 -6.41
C GLU A 171 -29.68 0.63 -5.38
N LYS A 172 -29.91 1.92 -5.49
CA LYS A 172 -30.82 2.64 -4.58
C LYS A 172 -32.27 2.36 -4.96
N ALA A 173 -33.08 2.00 -3.97
CA ALA A 173 -34.51 1.87 -4.17
C ALA A 173 -35.20 3.27 -4.30
N THR A 174 -34.62 4.29 -3.64
CA THR A 174 -35.09 5.68 -3.72
C THR A 174 -33.91 6.64 -3.86
N PRO A 175 -34.07 7.81 -4.56
CA PRO A 175 -32.99 8.78 -4.76
C PRO A 175 -32.37 9.32 -3.46
N ASP A 176 -33.16 9.35 -2.37
CA ASP A 176 -32.74 9.88 -1.07
C ASP A 176 -32.01 8.82 -0.21
N GLU A 177 -31.94 7.57 -0.66
CA GLU A 177 -31.26 6.50 0.06
C GLU A 177 -29.74 6.74 0.04
N LYS A 178 -29.09 6.52 1.20
CA LYS A 178 -27.63 6.60 1.31
C LYS A 178 -26.97 5.48 0.52
N ASP A 179 -25.83 5.79 -0.07
CA ASP A 179 -25.00 4.78 -0.71
C ASP A 179 -24.65 3.67 0.27
N SER A 180 -24.92 2.46 -0.12
CA SER A 180 -24.56 1.23 0.57
C SER A 180 -23.79 0.32 -0.36
N TYR A 181 -22.93 -0.53 0.21
CA TYR A 181 -22.07 -1.45 -0.52
C TYR A 181 -22.31 -2.86 -0.02
N GLU A 182 -22.29 -3.81 -0.94
CA GLU A 182 -22.39 -5.23 -0.62
C GLU A 182 -21.17 -5.96 -1.16
N VAL A 183 -20.77 -7.03 -0.50
CA VAL A 183 -19.70 -7.91 -0.95
C VAL A 183 -20.29 -8.86 -1.97
N VAL A 184 -19.90 -8.74 -3.23
CA VAL A 184 -20.39 -9.60 -4.33
C VAL A 184 -19.59 -10.89 -4.40
N ARG A 185 -18.29 -10.83 -4.16
CA ARG A 185 -17.39 -11.98 -4.21
C ARG A 185 -16.11 -11.68 -3.43
N HIS A 186 -15.35 -12.72 -3.14
CA HIS A 186 -13.96 -12.60 -2.68
C HIS A 186 -13.02 -12.88 -3.85
N LYS A 187 -11.87 -12.24 -3.87
CA LYS A 187 -10.79 -12.59 -4.80
C LYS A 187 -10.30 -14.00 -4.46
N THR A 188 -9.86 -14.73 -5.47
CA THR A 188 -9.32 -16.07 -5.27
C THR A 188 -7.80 -15.97 -5.30
N ASP A 189 -7.15 -16.28 -4.19
CA ASP A 189 -5.70 -16.30 -4.06
C ASP A 189 -5.22 -17.76 -4.16
N TYR A 190 -4.44 -18.05 -5.20
CA TYR A 190 -3.84 -19.36 -5.39
C TYR A 190 -2.62 -19.55 -4.51
N LYS A 191 -2.55 -20.65 -3.80
CA LYS A 191 -1.32 -21.07 -3.14
C LYS A 191 -0.39 -21.71 -4.16
N TYR A 192 0.89 -21.42 -4.06
CA TYR A 192 1.90 -22.01 -4.91
C TYR A 192 2.77 -22.99 -4.13
N ALA A 193 3.11 -24.12 -4.76
CA ALA A 193 3.91 -25.16 -4.13
C ALA A 193 5.36 -24.72 -3.86
N GLN A 194 5.90 -23.90 -4.79
CA GLN A 194 7.27 -23.38 -4.69
C GLN A 194 7.24 -21.87 -4.59
N ASN A 195 7.72 -21.36 -3.46
CA ASN A 195 7.84 -19.93 -3.22
C ASN A 195 9.29 -19.58 -2.88
N MET A 196 9.68 -18.34 -3.17
CA MET A 196 11.00 -17.84 -2.79
C MET A 196 10.92 -16.45 -2.16
N LEU A 197 12.00 -16.07 -1.48
CA LEU A 197 12.17 -14.72 -0.95
C LEU A 197 12.52 -13.76 -2.08
N PHE A 198 11.93 -12.56 -2.05
CA PHE A 198 12.20 -11.48 -3.00
C PHE A 198 12.12 -11.94 -4.46
N PRO A 199 10.98 -12.50 -4.92
CA PRO A 199 10.87 -13.05 -6.27
C PRO A 199 10.86 -11.92 -7.30
N ARG A 200 11.88 -11.92 -8.18
CA ARG A 200 11.99 -10.95 -9.29
C ARG A 200 11.57 -11.58 -10.62
N MET A 201 11.79 -12.88 -10.77
CA MET A 201 11.37 -13.69 -11.91
C MET A 201 10.06 -14.41 -11.58
N TYR A 202 8.93 -13.71 -11.54
CA TYR A 202 7.64 -14.25 -11.06
C TYR A 202 6.65 -14.61 -12.18
N SER A 203 6.82 -14.05 -13.39
CA SER A 203 5.86 -14.18 -14.49
C SER A 203 6.25 -15.34 -15.43
N ASP A 204 5.36 -16.31 -15.58
CA ASP A 204 5.50 -17.44 -16.49
C ASP A 204 5.53 -17.01 -17.97
N ALA A 205 4.76 -15.97 -18.31
CA ALA A 205 4.76 -15.41 -19.67
C ALA A 205 6.13 -14.84 -20.11
N HIS A 206 7.03 -14.56 -19.18
CA HIS A 206 8.35 -14.00 -19.44
C HIS A 206 9.49 -14.99 -19.21
N ALA A 207 9.21 -16.28 -19.08
CA ALA A 207 10.22 -17.31 -18.78
C ALA A 207 11.41 -17.28 -19.76
N GLN A 208 11.14 -17.18 -21.06
CA GLN A 208 12.18 -17.10 -22.09
C GLN A 208 13.06 -15.86 -21.95
N ALA A 209 12.44 -14.71 -21.70
CA ALA A 209 13.18 -13.47 -21.51
C ALA A 209 14.12 -13.51 -20.29
N TYR A 210 13.73 -14.23 -19.22
CA TYR A 210 14.60 -14.42 -18.06
C TYR A 210 15.83 -15.28 -18.40
N GLU A 211 15.65 -16.31 -19.22
CA GLU A 211 16.76 -17.15 -19.71
C GLU A 211 17.73 -16.36 -20.61
N ASP A 212 17.20 -15.57 -21.52
CA ASP A 212 17.99 -14.74 -22.44
C ASP A 212 18.82 -13.71 -21.65
N TRP A 213 18.24 -13.03 -20.68
CA TRP A 213 18.97 -12.05 -19.86
C TRP A 213 20.05 -12.65 -18.97
N LEU A 214 19.88 -13.89 -18.52
CA LEU A 214 20.85 -14.55 -17.64
C LEU A 214 21.88 -15.40 -18.38
N GLY A 215 21.70 -15.61 -19.70
CA GLY A 215 22.52 -16.54 -20.49
C GLY A 215 22.27 -18.00 -20.09
N GLY A 216 21.02 -18.31 -19.71
CA GLY A 216 20.58 -19.60 -19.21
C GLY A 216 20.43 -19.65 -17.70
N ILE A 217 19.42 -20.36 -17.25
CA ILE A 217 19.09 -20.54 -15.82
C ILE A 217 19.47 -21.97 -15.41
N LYS A 218 20.38 -22.10 -14.45
CA LYS A 218 20.77 -23.42 -13.92
C LYS A 218 19.58 -24.11 -13.25
N GLY A 219 18.90 -23.41 -12.34
CA GLY A 219 17.74 -23.91 -11.63
C GLY A 219 18.01 -25.16 -10.78
N VAL A 220 17.00 -25.56 -10.01
CA VAL A 220 17.00 -26.79 -9.22
C VAL A 220 15.74 -27.57 -9.56
N GLN A 221 15.87 -28.88 -9.71
CA GLN A 221 14.73 -29.78 -9.88
C GLN A 221 14.06 -30.00 -8.51
N VAL A 222 12.80 -29.62 -8.41
CA VAL A 222 12.01 -29.76 -7.16
C VAL A 222 10.81 -30.67 -7.48
N PRO A 223 10.53 -31.66 -6.62
CA PRO A 223 9.36 -32.51 -6.81
C PRO A 223 8.09 -31.69 -6.57
N TYR A 224 7.12 -31.86 -7.44
CA TYR A 224 5.78 -31.30 -7.38
C TYR A 224 4.76 -32.43 -7.43
N ASP A 225 3.92 -32.50 -6.42
CA ASP A 225 2.82 -33.48 -6.38
C ASP A 225 1.64 -32.97 -7.21
N GLN A 226 1.40 -33.65 -8.31
CA GLN A 226 0.22 -33.44 -9.15
C GLN A 226 -0.81 -34.54 -8.88
N CYS A 227 -1.43 -34.46 -7.68
CA CYS A 227 -2.44 -35.41 -7.23
C CYS A 227 -2.00 -36.88 -7.33
N GLY A 228 -0.95 -37.22 -6.61
CA GLY A 228 -0.39 -38.58 -6.55
C GLY A 228 0.62 -38.89 -7.66
N GLN A 229 0.83 -37.98 -8.63
CA GLN A 229 1.91 -38.09 -9.61
C GLN A 229 3.00 -37.07 -9.28
N MET A 230 4.18 -37.55 -8.96
CA MET A 230 5.34 -36.69 -8.71
C MET A 230 5.98 -36.27 -10.03
N VAL A 231 5.92 -34.97 -10.31
CA VAL A 231 6.53 -34.35 -11.48
C VAL A 231 7.70 -33.48 -11.02
N MET A 232 8.83 -33.58 -11.72
CA MET A 232 9.98 -32.74 -11.42
C MET A 232 9.84 -31.40 -12.16
N VAL A 233 9.85 -30.30 -11.41
CA VAL A 233 9.76 -28.94 -11.94
C VAL A 233 11.08 -28.22 -11.72
N LYS A 234 11.63 -27.63 -12.79
CA LYS A 234 12.87 -26.82 -12.71
C LYS A 234 12.54 -25.42 -12.22
N VAL A 235 12.93 -25.10 -11.00
CA VAL A 235 12.70 -23.80 -10.35
C VAL A 235 14.02 -23.01 -10.32
N PRO A 236 14.01 -21.68 -10.56
CA PRO A 236 15.21 -20.87 -10.47
C PRO A 236 15.78 -20.88 -9.04
N THR A 237 17.08 -20.75 -8.93
CA THR A 237 17.71 -20.58 -7.61
C THR A 237 17.54 -19.16 -7.10
N GLN A 238 17.69 -18.96 -5.77
CA GLN A 238 17.71 -17.62 -5.19
C GLN A 238 18.82 -16.76 -5.79
N TRP A 239 19.95 -17.38 -6.18
CA TRP A 239 21.04 -16.68 -6.83
C TRP A 239 20.69 -16.20 -8.24
N ASP A 240 20.01 -17.02 -9.05
CA ASP A 240 19.54 -16.61 -10.38
C ASP A 240 18.59 -15.43 -10.27
N ASN A 241 17.72 -15.44 -9.28
CA ASN A 241 16.77 -14.37 -9.02
C ASN A 241 17.47 -13.05 -8.61
N ILE A 242 18.48 -13.11 -7.73
CA ILE A 242 19.29 -11.94 -7.34
C ILE A 242 20.11 -11.44 -8.55
N LYS A 243 20.69 -12.33 -9.33
CA LYS A 243 21.45 -11.99 -10.53
C LYS A 243 20.56 -11.24 -11.53
N PHE A 244 19.32 -11.70 -11.76
CA PHE A 244 18.35 -11.01 -12.61
C PHE A 244 18.01 -9.60 -12.08
N PHE A 245 17.84 -9.45 -10.77
CA PHE A 245 17.61 -8.14 -10.16
C PHE A 245 18.73 -7.16 -10.49
N PHE A 246 19.99 -7.56 -10.32
CA PHE A 246 21.12 -6.66 -10.57
C PHE A 246 21.35 -6.40 -12.06
N ILE A 247 21.32 -7.42 -12.90
CA ILE A 247 21.63 -7.29 -14.34
C ILE A 247 20.51 -6.56 -15.06
N TYR A 248 19.28 -7.03 -14.90
CA TYR A 248 18.16 -6.48 -15.66
C TYR A 248 17.48 -5.30 -14.95
N GLN A 249 17.00 -5.50 -13.71
CA GLN A 249 16.18 -4.47 -13.08
C GLN A 249 17.00 -3.26 -12.64
N LEU A 250 18.16 -3.47 -12.03
CA LEU A 250 18.98 -2.37 -11.55
C LEU A 250 19.82 -1.77 -12.68
N ASN A 251 20.62 -2.59 -13.37
CA ASN A 251 21.55 -2.09 -14.40
C ASN A 251 20.82 -1.65 -15.66
N TYR A 252 20.11 -2.56 -16.33
CA TYR A 252 19.49 -2.22 -17.61
C TYR A 252 18.27 -1.30 -17.46
N MET A 253 17.34 -1.58 -16.53
CA MET A 253 16.13 -0.76 -16.40
C MET A 253 16.38 0.54 -15.63
N TYR A 254 16.81 0.44 -14.36
CA TYR A 254 16.92 1.60 -13.49
C TYR A 254 18.01 2.58 -13.93
N TRP A 255 19.26 2.10 -14.10
CA TRP A 255 20.37 2.99 -14.48
C TRP A 255 20.18 3.60 -15.86
N ARG A 256 19.63 2.88 -16.82
CA ARG A 256 19.34 3.44 -18.14
C ARG A 256 18.32 4.59 -18.06
N TYR A 257 17.22 4.41 -17.34
CA TYR A 257 16.23 5.48 -17.14
C TYR A 257 16.80 6.67 -16.36
N PHE A 258 17.58 6.41 -15.33
CA PHE A 258 18.25 7.45 -14.57
C PHE A 258 19.20 8.25 -15.46
N MET A 259 20.03 7.58 -16.24
CA MET A 259 21.02 8.21 -17.11
C MET A 259 20.41 8.99 -18.27
N TRP A 260 19.17 8.69 -18.68
CA TRP A 260 18.50 9.51 -19.70
C TRP A 260 18.35 10.98 -19.32
N ASN A 261 18.38 11.33 -18.07
CA ASN A 261 18.38 12.72 -17.61
C ASN A 261 19.73 13.41 -17.81
N PHE A 262 20.82 12.66 -18.01
CA PHE A 262 22.18 13.19 -18.03
C PHE A 262 22.91 12.90 -19.34
N ALA A 263 22.70 11.74 -19.93
CA ALA A 263 23.46 11.26 -21.09
C ALA A 263 22.73 11.42 -22.44
N GLY A 264 21.53 11.97 -22.42
CA GLY A 264 20.69 12.07 -23.61
C GLY A 264 20.11 10.71 -24.06
N ARG A 265 19.16 10.78 -24.97
CA ARG A 265 18.41 9.63 -25.47
C ARG A 265 18.80 9.38 -26.92
N GLN A 266 19.27 8.20 -27.23
CA GLN A 266 19.74 7.88 -28.56
C GLN A 266 18.59 7.73 -29.56
N ASN A 267 17.49 7.06 -29.17
CA ASN A 267 16.27 6.93 -29.94
C ASN A 267 15.06 6.69 -29.04
N ASP A 268 13.86 6.74 -29.62
CA ASP A 268 12.60 6.57 -28.88
C ASP A 268 12.19 5.12 -28.72
N ILE A 269 12.82 4.18 -29.39
CA ILE A 269 12.50 2.76 -29.32
C ILE A 269 13.28 2.13 -28.19
N GLN A 270 12.55 1.59 -27.21
CA GLN A 270 13.14 0.95 -26.05
C GLN A 270 13.87 -0.33 -26.43
N GLY A 271 15.14 -0.44 -26.02
CA GLY A 271 15.95 -1.62 -26.29
C GLY A 271 16.68 -1.63 -27.62
N GLN A 272 16.50 -0.62 -28.46
CA GLN A 272 17.31 -0.40 -29.66
C GLN A 272 18.42 0.61 -29.38
N GLY A 273 19.36 0.24 -28.62
CA GLY A 273 20.61 0.95 -28.43
C GLY A 273 21.67 -0.09 -28.10
N GLU A 274 22.73 -0.11 -28.85
CA GLU A 274 23.92 -0.88 -28.52
C GLU A 274 24.64 -0.27 -27.32
#